data_da2bccb02382860d659c60110a2c46ac
#
_entry.id   da2bccb02382860d659c60110a2c46ac
#
_cell.length_a   1.000
_cell.length_b   1.000
_cell.length_c   1.000
_cell.angle_alpha   90.00
_cell.angle_beta   90.00
_cell.angle_gamma   90.00
#
_symmetry.space_group_name_H-M   'P 1'
#
loop_
_entity.id
_entity.type
_entity.pdbx_description
1 polymer ?
#
loop_
_entity_poly.entity_id
_entity_poly.type
_entity_poly.pdbx_seq_one_letter_code
_entity_poly.pdbx_strand_id
1 'polypeptide(L)'
;MTYIEKIFGPPGTGKTFTLVERLQEHLNKNCPFDQTLTVSFTKVAARHIKKRIQKKNNYKFNDNELRHSVRTIDSYLMRKLDYPDICYPVHFLTEFYQIKKDKEINEDKKRNFYAAMKIIEMGRITLEDGIENILKYYDSQKQIDIGRKFLIQVAESYKNYKKNHQKMDWVDVKYKGLQDKIKFDHNIVLMIDEAQDFNRLEWLVVNKLVAVSKNIYIAGDDDQAIYRFKGGDVKTFLKYPFDKKTVLKKSPRLNKKIWDLAEKIIHLIPKEERQEKQYTPTNENKYNMPHCGLIHEFRNKESFEKNYLNMEITDPEVDIHWLFLSRNNDEKDRRYSNENYNWSQILAKNNLTWEIIEKPNGVNRGAERSTTPNVPIDQLQHIETWTMLQKGDRILGEKIKEFIKPIPASLFRDRKKNSLIKTDSIILKTGQYNYGDLKSKFYFEANINAPWDEILTLKPRNGTEENYKDYIQYLKNIVENGNYKNSKRILLSTIHGAKGLESANTVLNCDWPRLPYETYCRGKKDRDEELRVFYVGVTRTKYNLFLYQPDFTFGEYKGMKHNNFWNKIRGR
;
A
#
# COMPACT_ATOMS: atom_id res chain seq x y z
N MET A 1 34.21 -15.59 -10.07
CA MET A 1 33.89 -14.15 -10.28
C MET A 1 32.40 -13.95 -10.07
N THR A 2 32.03 -12.86 -9.42
CA THR A 2 30.63 -12.45 -9.24
C THR A 2 30.18 -11.72 -10.49
N TYR A 3 29.00 -12.07 -11.01
CA TYR A 3 28.41 -11.42 -12.18
C TYR A 3 27.20 -10.58 -11.77
N ILE A 4 27.13 -9.34 -12.22
CA ILE A 4 26.04 -8.40 -11.88
C ILE A 4 25.38 -7.85 -13.15
N GLU A 5 24.08 -8.15 -13.33
CA GLU A 5 23.25 -7.53 -14.37
C GLU A 5 22.28 -6.51 -13.73
N LYS A 6 22.30 -5.27 -14.21
CA LYS A 6 21.31 -4.24 -13.84
C LYS A 6 20.22 -4.15 -14.90
N ILE A 7 18.97 -4.21 -14.45
CA ILE A 7 17.78 -4.22 -15.30
C ILE A 7 16.96 -2.97 -15.01
N PHE A 8 16.96 -2.03 -15.95
CA PHE A 8 16.15 -0.82 -15.92
C PHE A 8 14.91 -0.98 -16.79
N GLY A 9 13.85 -0.25 -16.48
CA GLY A 9 12.70 -0.19 -17.37
C GLY A 9 11.58 0.68 -16.80
N PRO A 10 10.87 1.41 -17.64
CA PRO A 10 9.66 2.14 -17.28
C PRO A 10 8.57 1.23 -16.66
N PRO A 11 7.46 1.81 -16.17
CA PRO A 11 6.34 1.05 -15.65
C PRO A 11 5.79 0.05 -16.69
N GLY A 12 5.48 -1.17 -16.24
CA GLY A 12 4.87 -2.20 -17.10
C GLY A 12 5.80 -2.90 -18.09
N THR A 13 7.10 -2.55 -18.17
CA THR A 13 8.05 -3.19 -19.10
C THR A 13 8.49 -4.60 -18.70
N GLY A 14 8.02 -5.12 -17.57
CA GLY A 14 8.29 -6.51 -17.19
C GLY A 14 9.58 -6.71 -16.38
N LYS A 15 10.10 -5.71 -15.65
CA LYS A 15 11.29 -5.88 -14.80
C LYS A 15 11.24 -7.13 -13.93
N THR A 16 10.18 -7.26 -13.12
CA THR A 16 9.99 -8.44 -12.26
C THR A 16 9.82 -9.73 -13.07
N PHE A 17 9.20 -9.67 -14.24
CA PHE A 17 9.11 -10.81 -15.16
C PHE A 17 10.51 -11.22 -15.63
N THR A 18 11.34 -10.28 -16.06
CA THR A 18 12.72 -10.53 -16.47
C THR A 18 13.56 -11.15 -15.35
N LEU A 19 13.38 -10.69 -14.09
CA LEU A 19 14.03 -11.35 -12.94
C LEU A 19 13.61 -12.82 -12.82
N VAL A 20 12.32 -13.13 -12.95
CA VAL A 20 11.83 -14.52 -12.90
C VAL A 20 12.34 -15.33 -14.08
N GLU A 21 12.49 -14.76 -15.29
CA GLU A 21 13.11 -15.43 -16.42
C GLU A 21 14.58 -15.76 -16.15
N ARG A 22 15.35 -14.81 -15.58
CA ARG A 22 16.75 -15.08 -15.18
C ARG A 22 16.84 -16.20 -14.14
N LEU A 23 15.93 -16.22 -13.16
CA LEU A 23 15.85 -17.33 -12.21
C LEU A 23 15.60 -18.65 -12.94
N GLN A 24 14.63 -18.68 -13.87
CA GLN A 24 14.28 -19.89 -14.59
C GLN A 24 15.44 -20.42 -15.45
N GLU A 25 16.24 -19.53 -16.04
CA GLU A 25 17.45 -19.92 -16.79
C GLU A 25 18.43 -20.70 -15.90
N HIS A 26 18.57 -20.32 -14.63
CA HIS A 26 19.41 -21.03 -13.67
C HIS A 26 18.78 -22.34 -13.17
N LEU A 27 17.47 -22.34 -12.88
CA LEU A 27 16.75 -23.56 -12.48
C LEU A 27 16.80 -24.64 -13.58
N ASN A 28 16.70 -24.25 -14.85
CA ASN A 28 16.82 -25.16 -16.00
C ASN A 28 18.24 -25.73 -16.14
N LYS A 29 19.24 -25.09 -15.54
CA LYS A 29 20.62 -25.58 -15.44
C LYS A 29 20.89 -26.34 -14.13
N ASN A 30 19.84 -26.87 -13.52
CA ASN A 30 19.88 -27.62 -12.26
C ASN A 30 20.40 -26.83 -11.04
N CYS A 31 20.23 -25.48 -11.03
CA CYS A 31 20.47 -24.70 -9.83
C CYS A 31 19.42 -25.08 -8.77
N PRO A 32 19.83 -25.49 -7.55
CA PRO A 32 18.88 -25.75 -6.47
C PRO A 32 18.13 -24.48 -6.05
N PHE A 33 16.82 -24.59 -5.85
CA PHE A 33 15.98 -23.44 -5.51
C PHE A 33 16.32 -22.83 -4.15
N ASP A 34 16.77 -23.63 -3.20
CA ASP A 34 17.23 -23.19 -1.87
C ASP A 34 18.55 -22.40 -1.91
N GLN A 35 19.31 -22.48 -3.01
CA GLN A 35 20.48 -21.64 -3.28
C GLN A 35 20.16 -20.39 -4.10
N THR A 36 18.89 -20.01 -4.13
CA THR A 36 18.43 -18.76 -4.76
C THR A 36 17.79 -17.84 -3.73
N LEU A 37 18.05 -16.55 -3.81
CA LEU A 37 17.44 -15.54 -2.98
C LEU A 37 16.89 -14.38 -3.81
N THR A 38 15.64 -14.05 -3.58
CA THR A 38 15.03 -12.83 -4.11
C THR A 38 14.69 -11.90 -2.97
N VAL A 39 15.23 -10.70 -2.98
CA VAL A 39 14.86 -9.64 -2.04
C VAL A 39 14.07 -8.54 -2.75
N SER A 40 13.02 -8.07 -2.13
CA SER A 40 12.18 -7.00 -2.63
C SER A 40 11.90 -5.97 -1.54
N PHE A 41 11.64 -4.73 -1.93
CA PHE A 41 11.38 -3.64 -0.99
C PHE A 41 10.10 -3.83 -0.18
N THR A 42 9.05 -4.45 -0.75
CA THR A 42 7.75 -4.61 -0.09
C THR A 42 7.30 -6.07 -0.02
N LYS A 43 6.54 -6.42 1.03
CA LYS A 43 5.88 -7.74 1.15
C LYS A 43 4.93 -8.01 -0.02
N VAL A 44 4.25 -6.98 -0.55
CA VAL A 44 3.34 -7.12 -1.70
C VAL A 44 4.10 -7.52 -2.95
N ALA A 45 5.21 -6.83 -3.25
CA ALA A 45 6.07 -7.19 -4.39
C ALA A 45 6.64 -8.61 -4.23
N ALA A 46 7.13 -8.97 -3.05
CA ALA A 46 7.59 -10.33 -2.77
C ALA A 46 6.49 -11.39 -3.00
N ARG A 47 5.23 -11.11 -2.61
CA ARG A 47 4.10 -12.01 -2.86
C ARG A 47 3.81 -12.17 -4.36
N HIS A 48 3.85 -11.08 -5.12
CA HIS A 48 3.67 -11.13 -6.58
C HIS A 48 4.77 -11.95 -7.26
N ILE A 49 6.02 -11.80 -6.80
CA ILE A 49 7.14 -12.62 -7.29
C ILE A 49 6.89 -14.11 -7.00
N LYS A 50 6.49 -14.45 -5.77
CA LYS A 50 6.15 -15.84 -5.39
C LYS A 50 5.09 -16.44 -6.32
N LYS A 51 3.99 -15.72 -6.54
CA LYS A 51 2.91 -16.17 -7.45
C LYS A 51 3.44 -16.40 -8.88
N ARG A 52 4.32 -15.54 -9.38
CA ARG A 52 4.90 -15.68 -10.72
C ARG A 52 5.84 -16.88 -10.80
N ILE A 53 6.70 -17.08 -9.81
CA ILE A 53 7.59 -18.26 -9.74
C ILE A 53 6.76 -19.54 -9.69
N GLN A 54 5.70 -19.60 -8.87
CA GLN A 54 4.79 -20.73 -8.79
C GLN A 54 4.12 -21.04 -10.14
N LYS A 55 3.51 -20.02 -10.76
CA LYS A 55 2.84 -20.18 -12.05
C LYS A 55 3.83 -20.68 -13.14
N LYS A 56 5.05 -20.13 -13.16
CA LYS A 56 6.08 -20.51 -14.15
C LYS A 56 6.57 -21.95 -13.96
N ASN A 57 6.58 -22.46 -12.73
CA ASN A 57 7.07 -23.80 -12.38
C ASN A 57 5.93 -24.79 -12.08
N ASN A 58 4.71 -24.54 -12.61
CA ASN A 58 3.55 -25.41 -12.43
C ASN A 58 3.32 -25.80 -10.95
N TYR A 59 3.47 -24.84 -10.04
CA TYR A 59 3.27 -24.99 -8.59
C TYR A 59 4.16 -26.06 -7.93
N LYS A 60 5.33 -26.33 -8.49
CA LYS A 60 6.30 -27.31 -7.99
C LYS A 60 6.83 -26.98 -6.60
N PHE A 61 7.02 -25.67 -6.27
CA PHE A 61 7.61 -25.25 -5.00
C PHE A 61 6.54 -25.09 -3.92
N ASN A 62 6.80 -25.58 -2.72
CA ASN A 62 5.92 -25.40 -1.58
C ASN A 62 6.08 -24.00 -0.94
N ASP A 63 5.13 -23.64 -0.07
CA ASP A 63 5.11 -22.31 0.58
C ASP A 63 6.36 -22.03 1.43
N ASN A 64 6.94 -23.05 2.07
CA ASN A 64 8.13 -22.89 2.89
C ASN A 64 9.36 -22.58 2.01
N GLU A 65 9.56 -23.30 0.93
CA GLU A 65 10.62 -23.02 -0.04
C GLU A 65 10.51 -21.61 -0.59
N LEU A 66 9.30 -21.19 -0.99
CA LEU A 66 9.05 -19.82 -1.46
C LEU A 66 9.26 -18.76 -0.38
N ARG A 67 8.92 -19.05 0.88
CA ARG A 67 9.21 -18.14 2.00
C ARG A 67 10.70 -18.04 2.30
N HIS A 68 11.47 -19.07 2.02
CA HIS A 68 12.93 -19.07 2.15
C HIS A 68 13.58 -18.24 1.06
N SER A 69 13.21 -18.47 -0.18
CA SER A 69 13.87 -17.89 -1.35
C SER A 69 13.34 -16.52 -1.78
N VAL A 70 12.13 -16.10 -1.33
CA VAL A 70 11.55 -14.80 -1.73
C VAL A 70 11.04 -14.04 -0.51
N ARG A 71 11.68 -12.91 -0.19
CA ARG A 71 11.37 -12.11 1.01
C ARG A 71 11.78 -10.65 0.90
N THR A 72 11.49 -9.86 1.92
CA THR A 72 12.06 -8.52 2.11
C THR A 72 13.40 -8.63 2.87
N ILE A 73 14.23 -7.59 2.78
CA ILE A 73 15.49 -7.50 3.58
C ILE A 73 15.19 -7.68 5.06
N ASP A 74 14.19 -6.99 5.60
CA ASP A 74 13.81 -7.11 7.00
C ASP A 74 13.43 -8.55 7.36
N SER A 75 12.65 -9.23 6.52
CA SER A 75 12.28 -10.63 6.75
C SER A 75 13.48 -11.59 6.65
N TYR A 76 14.46 -11.29 5.82
CA TYR A 76 15.71 -12.05 5.74
C TYR A 76 16.51 -11.90 7.04
N LEU A 77 16.70 -10.67 7.49
CA LEU A 77 17.46 -10.38 8.72
C LEU A 77 16.77 -10.91 9.98
N MET A 78 15.44 -10.79 10.08
CA MET A 78 14.68 -11.37 11.21
C MET A 78 14.99 -12.85 11.40
N ARG A 79 15.03 -13.62 10.31
CA ARG A 79 15.41 -15.04 10.38
C ARG A 79 16.87 -15.24 10.79
N LYS A 80 17.79 -14.42 10.26
CA LYS A 80 19.22 -14.52 10.59
C LYS A 80 19.53 -14.17 12.05
N LEU A 81 18.64 -13.42 12.68
CA LEU A 81 18.73 -12.99 14.07
C LEU A 81 17.81 -13.76 15.02
N ASP A 82 17.25 -14.90 14.54
CA ASP A 82 16.33 -15.75 15.30
C ASP A 82 15.09 -15.01 15.84
N TYR A 83 14.48 -14.19 14.98
CA TYR A 83 13.22 -13.48 15.24
C TYR A 83 13.21 -12.65 16.54
N PRO A 84 14.08 -11.65 16.67
CA PRO A 84 14.10 -10.79 17.84
C PRO A 84 12.77 -10.06 18.06
N ASP A 85 12.47 -9.75 19.31
CA ASP A 85 11.28 -8.98 19.67
C ASP A 85 11.36 -7.55 19.12
N ILE A 86 10.31 -7.12 18.41
CA ILE A 86 10.29 -5.79 17.76
C ILE A 86 9.54 -4.78 18.61
N CYS A 87 10.21 -3.66 18.86
CA CYS A 87 9.65 -2.49 19.50
C CYS A 87 8.95 -1.60 18.45
N TYR A 88 7.73 -1.18 18.77
CA TYR A 88 6.98 -0.21 17.99
C TYR A 88 6.82 1.11 18.76
N PRO A 89 6.91 2.27 18.09
CA PRO A 89 6.79 3.58 18.75
C PRO A 89 5.54 3.76 19.62
N VAL A 90 4.43 3.10 19.28
CA VAL A 90 3.19 3.17 20.05
C VAL A 90 3.34 2.58 21.46
N HIS A 91 4.08 1.48 21.61
CA HIS A 91 4.33 0.86 22.91
C HIS A 91 5.24 1.75 23.77
N PHE A 92 6.27 2.34 23.17
CA PHE A 92 7.16 3.26 23.84
C PHE A 92 6.47 4.58 24.22
N LEU A 93 5.55 5.09 23.39
CA LEU A 93 4.76 6.29 23.69
C LEU A 93 4.06 6.20 25.05
N THR A 94 3.44 5.06 25.34
CA THR A 94 2.68 4.82 26.57
C THR A 94 3.60 4.86 27.79
N GLU A 95 4.78 4.27 27.72
CA GLU A 95 5.76 4.27 28.79
C GLU A 95 6.44 5.65 28.93
N PHE A 96 6.82 6.28 27.84
CA PHE A 96 7.48 7.60 27.82
C PHE A 96 6.65 8.68 28.54
N TYR A 97 5.33 8.68 28.32
CA TYR A 97 4.43 9.62 28.99
C TYR A 97 3.78 9.06 30.27
N GLN A 98 4.17 7.86 30.72
CA GLN A 98 3.64 7.19 31.93
C GLN A 98 2.10 7.14 31.95
N ILE A 99 1.49 6.77 30.82
CA ILE A 99 0.04 6.81 30.66
C ILE A 99 -0.59 5.57 31.30
N LYS A 100 -1.51 5.81 32.24
CA LYS A 100 -2.42 4.77 32.74
C LYS A 100 -3.51 4.50 31.71
N LYS A 101 -3.99 3.24 31.64
CA LYS A 101 -4.84 2.68 30.58
C LYS A 101 -6.02 3.52 30.06
N ASP A 102 -6.46 4.55 30.77
CA ASP A 102 -7.68 5.31 30.47
C ASP A 102 -7.46 6.83 30.28
N LYS A 103 -6.22 7.27 30.09
CA LYS A 103 -5.93 8.69 29.85
C LYS A 103 -5.49 8.92 28.40
N GLU A 104 -6.20 9.80 27.71
CA GLU A 104 -5.80 10.28 26.38
C GLU A 104 -4.59 11.21 26.45
N ILE A 105 -3.67 11.04 25.49
CA ILE A 105 -2.54 11.97 25.32
C ILE A 105 -3.03 13.14 24.49
N ASN A 106 -2.66 14.34 24.88
CA ASN A 106 -2.84 15.53 24.07
C ASN A 106 -2.24 15.32 22.67
N GLU A 107 -3.00 15.66 21.61
CA GLU A 107 -2.62 15.41 20.22
C GLU A 107 -1.32 16.13 19.82
N ASP A 108 -1.00 17.29 20.40
CA ASP A 108 0.26 18.00 20.15
C ASP A 108 1.46 17.24 20.73
N LYS A 109 1.34 16.69 21.94
CA LYS A 109 2.37 15.85 22.55
C LYS A 109 2.61 14.59 21.70
N LYS A 110 1.54 13.98 21.26
CA LYS A 110 1.58 12.80 20.40
C LYS A 110 2.23 13.09 19.04
N ARG A 111 1.87 14.22 18.41
CA ARG A 111 2.46 14.70 17.16
C ARG A 111 3.97 14.92 17.31
N ASN A 112 4.39 15.65 18.36
CA ASN A 112 5.80 15.96 18.61
C ASN A 112 6.61 14.70 18.90
N PHE A 113 6.05 13.74 19.65
CA PHE A 113 6.68 12.46 19.92
C PHE A 113 6.92 11.67 18.61
N TYR A 114 5.91 11.51 17.75
CA TYR A 114 6.08 10.79 16.49
C TYR A 114 7.01 11.53 15.52
N ALA A 115 7.06 12.86 15.56
CA ALA A 115 8.04 13.64 14.82
C ALA A 115 9.47 13.34 15.32
N ALA A 116 9.69 13.30 16.65
CA ALA A 116 10.97 12.90 17.24
C ALA A 116 11.36 11.48 16.83
N MET A 117 10.46 10.51 16.96
CA MET A 117 10.71 9.12 16.55
C MET A 117 11.09 8.99 15.09
N LYS A 118 10.46 9.78 14.20
CA LYS A 118 10.80 9.81 12.78
C LYS A 118 12.19 10.38 12.55
N ILE A 119 12.57 11.45 13.25
CA ILE A 119 13.92 12.04 13.16
C ILE A 119 14.98 11.06 13.64
N ILE A 120 14.74 10.40 14.79
CA ILE A 120 15.63 9.36 15.34
C ILE A 120 15.85 8.25 14.31
N GLU A 121 14.79 7.73 13.74
CA GLU A 121 14.87 6.70 12.72
C GLU A 121 15.65 7.16 11.49
N MET A 122 15.31 8.33 10.95
CA MET A 122 15.91 8.86 9.72
C MET A 122 17.37 9.25 9.91
N GLY A 123 17.72 9.83 11.05
CA GLY A 123 19.13 10.15 11.39
C GLY A 123 19.98 8.87 11.40
N ARG A 124 19.49 7.81 12.00
CA ARG A 124 20.17 6.50 12.07
C ARG A 124 20.24 5.78 10.72
N ILE A 125 19.25 5.95 9.85
CA ILE A 125 19.23 5.33 8.50
C ILE A 125 20.18 6.06 7.53
N THR A 126 20.15 7.39 7.54
CA THR A 126 20.82 8.21 6.52
C THR A 126 22.27 8.53 6.84
N LEU A 127 22.59 8.66 8.11
CA LEU A 127 23.95 8.92 8.59
C LEU A 127 24.53 7.64 9.22
N GLU A 128 24.85 7.69 10.49
CA GLU A 128 25.29 6.53 11.26
C GLU A 128 24.52 6.48 12.58
N ASP A 129 24.59 5.36 13.29
CA ASP A 129 23.94 5.29 14.59
C ASP A 129 24.66 6.21 15.61
N GLY A 130 23.88 6.92 16.38
CA GLY A 130 24.39 7.81 17.43
C GLY A 130 23.60 9.11 17.54
N ILE A 131 23.64 9.70 18.75
CA ILE A 131 22.87 10.93 19.06
C ILE A 131 23.33 12.12 18.22
N GLU A 132 24.63 12.24 17.96
CA GLU A 132 25.19 13.34 17.17
C GLU A 132 24.66 13.32 15.72
N ASN A 133 24.56 12.15 15.12
CA ASN A 133 24.02 12.00 13.78
C ASN A 133 22.50 12.25 13.74
N ILE A 134 21.77 11.85 14.77
CA ILE A 134 20.34 12.20 14.92
C ILE A 134 20.19 13.73 14.97
N LEU A 135 21.00 14.41 15.75
CA LEU A 135 20.97 15.88 15.86
C LEU A 135 21.40 16.56 14.55
N LYS A 136 22.44 16.08 13.90
CA LYS A 136 22.87 16.58 12.58
C LYS A 136 21.76 16.42 11.54
N TYR A 137 21.03 15.29 11.55
CA TYR A 137 19.87 15.10 10.70
C TYR A 137 18.75 16.08 11.06
N TYR A 138 18.45 16.27 12.34
CA TYR A 138 17.44 17.23 12.82
C TYR A 138 17.75 18.65 12.36
N ASP A 139 19.00 19.11 12.52
CA ASP A 139 19.41 20.46 12.12
C ASP A 139 19.28 20.69 10.60
N SER A 140 19.36 19.62 9.81
CA SER A 140 19.10 19.67 8.37
C SER A 140 17.61 19.82 8.02
N GLN A 141 16.69 19.55 8.98
CA GLN A 141 15.23 19.54 8.78
C GLN A 141 14.59 20.86 9.23
N LYS A 142 14.75 21.93 8.44
CA LYS A 142 14.33 23.32 8.76
C LYS A 142 12.85 23.53 9.19
N GLN A 143 12.00 22.52 9.05
CA GLN A 143 10.54 22.66 9.28
C GLN A 143 10.02 21.93 10.51
N ILE A 144 10.85 21.14 11.18
CA ILE A 144 10.42 20.36 12.33
C ILE A 144 11.01 21.02 13.56
N ASP A 145 10.21 21.83 14.25
CA ASP A 145 10.59 22.41 15.53
C ASP A 145 9.92 21.65 16.68
N ILE A 146 10.65 20.68 17.20
CA ILE A 146 10.25 19.93 18.41
C ILE A 146 11.18 20.21 19.59
N GLY A 147 12.20 21.07 19.40
CA GLY A 147 13.23 21.38 20.39
C GLY A 147 14.30 20.28 20.56
N ARG A 148 15.58 20.67 20.49
CA ARG A 148 16.73 19.72 20.61
C ARG A 148 16.71 18.96 21.94
N LYS A 149 16.36 19.61 23.06
CA LYS A 149 16.30 18.97 24.39
C LYS A 149 15.27 17.83 24.40
N PHE A 150 14.08 18.09 23.86
CA PHE A 150 13.04 17.06 23.77
C PHE A 150 13.47 15.88 22.86
N LEU A 151 14.09 16.17 21.72
CA LEU A 151 14.59 15.12 20.84
C LEU A 151 15.63 14.24 21.54
N ILE A 152 16.59 14.84 22.26
CA ILE A 152 17.60 14.10 23.03
C ILE A 152 16.92 13.23 24.09
N GLN A 153 16.00 13.81 24.87
CA GLN A 153 15.25 13.06 25.88
C GLN A 153 14.52 11.85 25.29
N VAL A 154 13.82 12.02 24.16
CA VAL A 154 13.12 10.92 23.49
C VAL A 154 14.12 9.87 23.00
N ALA A 155 15.24 10.27 22.39
CA ALA A 155 16.24 9.36 21.85
C ALA A 155 16.91 8.50 22.94
N GLU A 156 17.32 9.12 24.04
CA GLU A 156 17.93 8.42 25.18
C GLU A 156 16.93 7.49 25.88
N SER A 157 15.70 8.01 26.15
CA SER A 157 14.65 7.19 26.74
C SER A 157 14.28 6.00 25.85
N TYR A 158 14.25 6.18 24.53
CA TYR A 158 13.98 5.09 23.57
C TYR A 158 15.08 4.04 23.56
N LYS A 159 16.35 4.48 23.62
CA LYS A 159 17.50 3.57 23.75
C LYS A 159 17.41 2.73 25.02
N ASN A 160 17.10 3.36 26.16
CA ASN A 160 16.94 2.69 27.45
C ASN A 160 15.73 1.74 27.44
N TYR A 161 14.60 2.19 26.90
CA TYR A 161 13.39 1.35 26.72
C TYR A 161 13.72 0.05 25.98
N LYS A 162 14.38 0.14 24.83
CA LYS A 162 14.76 -1.05 24.05
C LYS A 162 15.69 -1.97 24.83
N LYS A 163 16.66 -1.40 25.56
CA LYS A 163 17.58 -2.16 26.41
C LYS A 163 16.87 -2.89 27.55
N ASN A 164 16.01 -2.17 28.30
CA ASN A 164 15.31 -2.73 29.47
C ASN A 164 14.32 -3.83 29.09
N HIS A 165 13.66 -3.70 27.94
CA HIS A 165 12.70 -4.68 27.44
C HIS A 165 13.32 -5.72 26.49
N GLN A 166 14.65 -5.70 26.28
CA GLN A 166 15.37 -6.59 25.35
C GLN A 166 14.78 -6.58 23.93
N LYS A 167 14.29 -5.43 23.47
CA LYS A 167 13.65 -5.26 22.16
C LYS A 167 14.55 -4.54 21.16
N MET A 168 14.25 -4.73 19.88
CA MET A 168 14.90 -4.06 18.75
C MET A 168 13.87 -3.27 17.94
N ASP A 169 14.28 -2.18 17.34
CA ASP A 169 13.55 -1.61 16.20
C ASP A 169 14.13 -2.11 14.87
N TRP A 170 13.47 -1.74 13.76
CA TRP A 170 13.89 -2.18 12.43
C TRP A 170 15.27 -1.63 12.01
N VAL A 171 15.73 -0.56 12.62
CA VAL A 171 17.07 -0.01 12.40
C VAL A 171 18.10 -0.85 13.15
N ASP A 172 17.81 -1.23 14.40
CA ASP A 172 18.66 -2.15 15.18
C ASP A 172 18.83 -3.51 14.49
N VAL A 173 17.74 -4.06 13.93
CA VAL A 173 17.77 -5.32 13.16
C VAL A 173 18.77 -5.21 12.00
N LYS A 174 18.78 -4.09 11.27
CA LYS A 174 19.72 -3.88 10.17
C LYS A 174 21.16 -3.74 10.67
N TYR A 175 21.42 -2.92 11.68
CA TYR A 175 22.76 -2.77 12.26
C TYR A 175 23.30 -4.08 12.85
N LYS A 176 22.44 -4.84 13.55
CA LYS A 176 22.84 -6.15 14.10
C LYS A 176 23.12 -7.17 12.99
N GLY A 177 22.30 -7.16 11.93
CA GLY A 177 22.52 -8.00 10.75
C GLY A 177 23.81 -7.70 10.00
N LEU A 178 24.31 -6.46 10.12
CA LEU A 178 25.57 -6.05 9.49
C LEU A 178 26.83 -6.45 10.30
N GLN A 179 26.69 -6.90 11.56
CA GLN A 179 27.85 -7.37 12.35
C GLN A 179 28.52 -8.60 11.70
N ASP A 180 29.84 -8.71 11.82
CA ASP A 180 30.60 -9.77 11.14
C ASP A 180 30.30 -11.18 11.60
N LYS A 181 29.82 -11.34 12.85
CA LYS A 181 29.36 -12.62 13.38
C LYS A 181 28.12 -13.19 12.68
N ILE A 182 27.34 -12.35 11.99
CA ILE A 182 26.15 -12.78 11.26
C ILE A 182 26.55 -13.25 9.87
N LYS A 183 26.49 -14.57 9.67
CA LYS A 183 26.82 -15.19 8.39
C LYS A 183 25.61 -15.18 7.46
N PHE A 184 25.81 -14.71 6.24
CA PHE A 184 24.79 -14.74 5.19
C PHE A 184 24.93 -16.05 4.38
N ASP A 185 23.80 -16.51 3.81
CA ASP A 185 23.79 -17.73 3.02
C ASP A 185 24.50 -17.48 1.68
N HIS A 186 25.28 -18.50 1.23
CA HIS A 186 25.82 -18.46 -0.12
C HIS A 186 24.72 -18.75 -1.13
N ASN A 187 24.57 -17.87 -2.11
CA ASN A 187 23.57 -18.00 -3.16
C ASN A 187 24.23 -18.15 -4.53
N ILE A 188 23.70 -19.06 -5.36
CA ILE A 188 24.06 -19.14 -6.76
C ILE A 188 23.40 -17.97 -7.51
N VAL A 189 22.16 -17.62 -7.14
CA VAL A 189 21.39 -16.55 -7.74
C VAL A 189 20.84 -15.61 -6.68
N LEU A 190 21.15 -14.32 -6.78
CA LEU A 190 20.57 -13.25 -6.00
C LEU A 190 19.77 -12.32 -6.92
N MET A 191 18.50 -12.13 -6.64
CA MET A 191 17.64 -11.18 -7.32
C MET A 191 17.20 -10.06 -6.37
N ILE A 192 17.24 -8.84 -6.87
CA ILE A 192 16.87 -7.64 -6.12
C ILE A 192 15.83 -6.88 -6.95
N ASP A 193 14.61 -6.75 -6.44
CA ASP A 193 13.52 -6.04 -7.11
C ASP A 193 13.19 -4.73 -6.39
N GLU A 194 12.76 -3.71 -7.14
CA GLU A 194 12.48 -2.36 -6.67
C GLU A 194 13.69 -1.71 -5.96
N ALA A 195 14.89 -1.95 -6.48
CA ALA A 195 16.16 -1.55 -5.86
C ALA A 195 16.30 -0.03 -5.67
N GLN A 196 15.61 0.79 -6.45
CA GLN A 196 15.62 2.26 -6.34
C GLN A 196 15.02 2.77 -5.02
N ASP A 197 14.29 1.94 -4.29
CA ASP A 197 13.64 2.33 -3.04
C ASP A 197 14.45 1.99 -1.78
N PHE A 198 15.53 1.25 -1.91
CA PHE A 198 16.36 0.86 -0.78
C PHE A 198 17.07 2.05 -0.16
N ASN A 199 17.10 2.09 1.17
CA ASN A 199 17.85 3.08 1.93
C ASN A 199 19.33 2.66 2.11
N ARG A 200 20.16 3.54 2.68
CA ARG A 200 21.58 3.29 2.92
C ARG A 200 21.85 1.98 3.66
N LEU A 201 21.11 1.70 4.75
CA LEU A 201 21.33 0.47 5.52
C LEU A 201 20.95 -0.79 4.73
N GLU A 202 19.88 -0.70 3.95
CA GLU A 202 19.45 -1.81 3.09
C GLU A 202 20.49 -2.06 1.98
N TRP A 203 21.11 -1.02 1.42
CA TRP A 203 22.23 -1.17 0.49
C TRP A 203 23.46 -1.82 1.14
N LEU A 204 23.77 -1.52 2.40
CA LEU A 204 24.85 -2.22 3.12
C LEU A 204 24.55 -3.73 3.28
N VAL A 205 23.29 -4.08 3.56
CA VAL A 205 22.84 -5.49 3.59
C VAL A 205 22.95 -6.13 2.21
N VAL A 206 22.54 -5.41 1.15
CA VAL A 206 22.70 -5.87 -0.24
C VAL A 206 24.16 -6.13 -0.56
N ASN A 207 25.09 -5.27 -0.18
CA ASN A 207 26.53 -5.49 -0.40
C ASN A 207 27.01 -6.78 0.28
N LYS A 208 26.54 -7.06 1.50
CA LYS A 208 26.86 -8.32 2.21
C LYS A 208 26.27 -9.55 1.47
N LEU A 209 25.05 -9.44 0.92
CA LEU A 209 24.44 -10.49 0.10
C LEU A 209 25.19 -10.70 -1.22
N VAL A 210 25.59 -9.62 -1.89
CA VAL A 210 26.37 -9.67 -3.14
C VAL A 210 27.72 -10.36 -2.94
N ALA A 211 28.40 -10.07 -1.82
CA ALA A 211 29.70 -10.68 -1.50
C ALA A 211 29.66 -12.22 -1.35
N VAL A 212 28.49 -12.79 -1.04
CA VAL A 212 28.30 -14.25 -0.90
C VAL A 212 27.50 -14.87 -2.03
N SER A 213 27.25 -14.13 -3.12
CA SER A 213 26.46 -14.58 -4.28
C SER A 213 27.28 -14.64 -5.56
N LYS A 214 26.87 -15.50 -6.53
CA LYS A 214 27.58 -15.67 -7.80
C LYS A 214 26.97 -14.86 -8.95
N ASN A 215 25.64 -14.97 -9.15
CA ASN A 215 24.92 -14.29 -10.21
C ASN A 215 23.89 -13.34 -9.60
N ILE A 216 24.04 -12.06 -9.82
CA ILE A 216 23.23 -11.02 -9.23
C ILE A 216 22.44 -10.27 -10.29
N TYR A 217 21.14 -10.14 -10.09
CA TYR A 217 20.22 -9.40 -10.96
C TYR A 217 19.53 -8.30 -10.17
N ILE A 218 19.81 -7.05 -10.50
CA ILE A 218 19.29 -5.88 -9.78
C ILE A 218 18.32 -5.13 -10.70
N ALA A 219 17.02 -5.19 -10.38
CA ALA A 219 15.98 -4.52 -11.14
C ALA A 219 15.42 -3.30 -10.41
N GLY A 220 15.15 -2.25 -11.19
CA GLY A 220 14.57 -1.03 -10.65
C GLY A 220 14.18 0.01 -11.70
N ASP A 221 13.49 1.03 -11.25
CA ASP A 221 13.14 2.21 -12.03
C ASP A 221 13.35 3.47 -11.20
N ASP A 222 14.45 4.15 -11.46
CA ASP A 222 14.83 5.39 -10.76
C ASP A 222 13.78 6.50 -10.91
N ASP A 223 13.02 6.51 -12.02
CA ASP A 223 11.90 7.43 -12.21
C ASP A 223 10.70 7.13 -11.31
N GLN A 224 10.64 5.94 -10.70
CA GLN A 224 9.65 5.56 -9.69
C GLN A 224 10.19 5.60 -8.24
N ALA A 225 11.35 6.21 -8.00
CA ALA A 225 11.92 6.37 -6.66
C ALA A 225 11.18 7.46 -5.87
N ILE A 226 10.14 7.08 -5.12
CA ILE A 226 9.28 8.01 -4.36
C ILE A 226 9.33 7.82 -2.84
N TYR A 227 10.29 7.03 -2.33
CA TYR A 227 10.42 6.74 -0.89
C TYR A 227 11.63 7.39 -0.24
N ARG A 228 12.12 8.52 -0.77
CA ARG A 228 13.19 9.30 -0.16
C ARG A 228 12.84 9.73 1.27
N PHE A 229 11.57 10.07 1.54
CA PHE A 229 11.09 10.39 2.89
C PHE A 229 11.20 9.21 3.89
N LYS A 230 11.52 7.99 3.40
CA LYS A 230 11.88 6.80 4.18
C LYS A 230 13.39 6.48 4.10
N GLY A 231 14.19 7.40 3.59
CA GLY A 231 15.62 7.22 3.42
C GLY A 231 16.04 6.53 2.11
N GLY A 232 15.12 6.33 1.15
CA GLY A 232 15.44 5.73 -0.15
C GLY A 232 16.61 6.45 -0.84
N ASP A 233 17.58 5.67 -1.32
CA ASP A 233 18.83 6.17 -1.93
C ASP A 233 18.94 5.73 -3.41
N VAL A 234 18.24 6.45 -4.25
CA VAL A 234 18.27 6.22 -5.70
C VAL A 234 19.66 6.44 -6.31
N LYS A 235 20.50 7.26 -5.68
CA LYS A 235 21.85 7.52 -6.20
C LYS A 235 22.74 6.29 -6.08
N THR A 236 22.67 5.58 -4.97
CA THR A 236 23.36 4.30 -4.81
C THR A 236 22.88 3.31 -5.85
N PHE A 237 21.57 3.19 -6.11
CA PHE A 237 21.05 2.35 -7.19
C PHE A 237 21.64 2.74 -8.55
N LEU A 238 21.63 4.02 -8.93
CA LEU A 238 22.14 4.47 -10.23
C LEU A 238 23.65 4.22 -10.40
N LYS A 239 24.45 4.39 -9.34
CA LYS A 239 25.91 4.23 -9.35
C LYS A 239 26.39 2.82 -9.05
N TYR A 240 25.49 1.89 -8.66
CA TYR A 240 25.89 0.53 -8.30
C TYR A 240 26.63 -0.14 -9.46
N PRO A 241 27.79 -0.78 -9.22
CA PRO A 241 28.57 -1.42 -10.29
C PRO A 241 27.78 -2.55 -10.96
N PHE A 242 28.12 -2.83 -12.22
CA PHE A 242 27.51 -3.90 -13.00
C PHE A 242 28.44 -4.34 -14.13
N ASP A 243 28.32 -5.61 -14.55
CA ASP A 243 28.97 -6.16 -15.73
C ASP A 243 28.09 -5.98 -16.96
N LYS A 244 26.76 -6.04 -16.77
CA LYS A 244 25.79 -5.87 -17.85
C LYS A 244 24.66 -4.92 -17.46
N LYS A 245 24.26 -4.07 -18.40
CA LYS A 245 23.10 -3.20 -18.29
C LYS A 245 22.03 -3.61 -19.32
N THR A 246 20.83 -3.89 -18.84
CA THR A 246 19.66 -4.17 -19.67
C THR A 246 18.62 -3.08 -19.46
N VAL A 247 18.17 -2.43 -20.53
CA VAL A 247 17.11 -1.41 -20.47
C VAL A 247 15.90 -1.92 -21.22
N LEU A 248 14.84 -2.24 -20.49
CA LEU A 248 13.58 -2.72 -21.07
C LEU A 248 12.81 -1.54 -21.66
N LYS A 249 12.22 -1.73 -22.85
CA LYS A 249 11.56 -0.66 -23.59
C LYS A 249 10.08 -0.94 -23.86
N LYS A 250 9.73 -2.21 -24.13
CA LYS A 250 8.37 -2.60 -24.54
C LYS A 250 7.46 -2.76 -23.34
N SER A 251 6.28 -2.15 -23.38
CA SER A 251 5.29 -2.28 -22.31
C SER A 251 3.86 -2.35 -22.84
N PRO A 252 3.07 -3.28 -22.33
CA PRO A 252 1.64 -3.34 -22.62
C PRO A 252 0.79 -2.46 -21.70
N ARG A 253 1.39 -1.71 -20.75
CA ARG A 253 0.61 -0.99 -19.73
C ARG A 253 0.06 0.33 -20.24
N LEU A 254 0.93 1.20 -20.73
CA LEU A 254 0.57 2.56 -21.09
C LEU A 254 0.40 2.71 -22.59
N ASN A 255 -0.61 3.47 -22.96
CA ASN A 255 -0.72 3.95 -24.33
C ASN A 255 0.23 5.14 -24.59
N LYS A 256 0.49 5.42 -25.87
CA LYS A 256 1.45 6.44 -26.28
C LYS A 256 1.15 7.82 -25.70
N LYS A 257 -0.12 8.28 -25.72
CA LYS A 257 -0.50 9.62 -25.22
C LYS A 257 -0.23 9.77 -23.72
N ILE A 258 -0.55 8.74 -22.93
CA ILE A 258 -0.31 8.75 -21.49
C ILE A 258 1.18 8.70 -21.20
N TRP A 259 1.92 7.91 -21.96
CA TRP A 259 3.38 7.89 -21.84
C TRP A 259 3.99 9.25 -22.17
N ASP A 260 3.59 9.91 -23.25
CA ASP A 260 4.11 11.22 -23.63
C ASP A 260 3.89 12.28 -22.54
N LEU A 261 2.77 12.21 -21.81
CA LEU A 261 2.55 13.03 -20.63
C LEU A 261 3.51 12.67 -19.49
N ALA A 262 3.64 11.39 -19.18
CA ALA A 262 4.56 10.91 -18.14
C ALA A 262 6.02 11.28 -18.45
N GLU A 263 6.42 11.16 -19.72
CA GLU A 263 7.75 11.51 -20.20
C GLU A 263 8.03 13.03 -20.07
N LYS A 264 7.07 13.87 -20.41
CA LYS A 264 7.18 15.33 -20.19
C LYS A 264 7.40 15.68 -18.73
N ILE A 265 6.73 14.98 -17.81
CA ILE A 265 6.90 15.20 -16.37
C ILE A 265 8.32 14.82 -15.95
N ILE A 266 8.76 13.63 -16.31
CA ILE A 266 10.03 13.09 -15.82
C ILE A 266 11.25 13.74 -16.47
N HIS A 267 11.12 14.27 -17.68
CA HIS A 267 12.17 15.01 -18.37
C HIS A 267 12.46 16.40 -17.77
N LEU A 268 11.62 16.88 -16.83
CA LEU A 268 11.96 18.03 -16.00
C LEU A 268 13.09 17.74 -14.99
N ILE A 269 13.38 16.46 -14.76
CA ILE A 269 14.54 16.01 -13.98
C ILE A 269 15.74 15.93 -14.91
N PRO A 270 16.89 16.52 -14.55
CA PRO A 270 18.11 16.47 -15.36
C PRO A 270 18.56 15.05 -15.67
N LYS A 271 19.12 14.85 -16.87
CA LYS A 271 19.59 13.54 -17.34
C LYS A 271 20.66 12.91 -16.45
N GLU A 272 21.46 13.72 -15.78
CA GLU A 272 22.53 13.29 -14.88
C GLU A 272 22.00 12.64 -13.58
N GLU A 273 20.73 12.94 -13.23
CA GLU A 273 20.08 12.45 -12.01
C GLU A 273 19.16 11.24 -12.28
N ARG A 274 19.18 10.70 -13.51
CA ARG A 274 18.31 9.57 -13.93
C ARG A 274 18.94 8.74 -15.03
N GLN A 275 18.51 7.47 -15.14
CA GLN A 275 18.80 6.62 -16.29
C GLN A 275 17.82 6.96 -17.43
N GLU A 276 18.32 7.34 -18.58
CA GLU A 276 17.48 7.54 -19.76
C GLU A 276 16.87 6.22 -20.22
N LYS A 277 15.57 6.23 -20.45
CA LYS A 277 14.78 5.06 -20.85
C LYS A 277 13.91 5.41 -22.05
N GLN A 278 13.85 4.52 -23.00
CA GLN A 278 12.91 4.59 -24.12
C GLN A 278 11.68 3.75 -23.77
N TYR A 279 10.54 4.11 -24.32
CA TYR A 279 9.30 3.38 -24.15
C TYR A 279 8.65 3.09 -25.48
N THR A 280 8.23 1.84 -25.68
CA THR A 280 7.50 1.41 -26.86
C THR A 280 6.21 0.75 -26.40
N PRO A 281 5.03 1.39 -26.60
CA PRO A 281 3.76 0.76 -26.28
C PRO A 281 3.54 -0.44 -27.21
N THR A 282 3.02 -1.54 -26.65
CA THR A 282 2.72 -2.76 -27.42
C THR A 282 1.23 -3.03 -27.55
N ASN A 283 0.39 -2.18 -26.98
CA ASN A 283 -1.07 -2.37 -26.86
C ASN A 283 -1.91 -1.41 -27.69
N GLU A 284 -1.33 -0.70 -28.66
CA GLU A 284 -2.10 0.26 -29.44
C GLU A 284 -3.34 -0.36 -30.13
N ASN A 285 -3.37 -1.70 -30.30
CA ASN A 285 -4.45 -2.41 -31.00
C ASN A 285 -5.06 -3.61 -30.22
N LYS A 286 -4.65 -3.87 -28.99
CA LYS A 286 -5.11 -5.09 -28.28
C LYS A 286 -6.56 -5.01 -27.81
N TYR A 287 -7.07 -3.81 -27.65
CA TYR A 287 -8.43 -3.57 -27.22
C TYR A 287 -9.07 -2.56 -28.16
N ASN A 288 -9.92 -3.03 -29.07
CA ASN A 288 -10.83 -2.21 -29.88
C ASN A 288 -11.88 -1.50 -29.00
N MET A 289 -11.49 -1.03 -27.82
CA MET A 289 -12.37 -0.23 -26.97
C MET A 289 -12.40 1.21 -27.49
N PRO A 290 -13.58 1.75 -27.79
CA PRO A 290 -13.72 3.07 -28.43
C PRO A 290 -13.19 4.25 -27.59
N HIS A 291 -12.70 4.01 -26.37
CA HIS A 291 -12.26 5.05 -25.42
C HIS A 291 -10.91 4.74 -24.73
N CYS A 292 -10.06 3.89 -25.32
CA CYS A 292 -8.74 3.62 -24.73
C CYS A 292 -7.72 4.70 -25.06
N GLY A 293 -6.92 5.08 -24.05
CA GLY A 293 -5.81 6.02 -24.20
C GLY A 293 -6.20 7.48 -24.18
N LEU A 294 -7.31 7.78 -23.56
CA LEU A 294 -7.76 9.16 -23.42
C LEU A 294 -7.16 9.80 -22.17
N ILE A 295 -6.81 11.06 -22.31
CA ILE A 295 -6.50 11.95 -21.18
C ILE A 295 -7.64 12.93 -21.08
N HIS A 296 -8.43 12.79 -20.01
CA HIS A 296 -9.57 13.66 -19.74
C HIS A 296 -9.23 14.65 -18.64
N GLU A 297 -9.47 15.93 -18.88
CA GLU A 297 -9.33 16.97 -17.89
C GLU A 297 -10.69 17.44 -17.44
N PHE A 298 -10.90 17.55 -16.15
CA PHE A 298 -12.16 18.04 -15.61
C PHE A 298 -11.93 18.85 -14.33
N ARG A 299 -12.84 19.76 -14.06
CA ARG A 299 -12.82 20.64 -12.88
C ARG A 299 -13.98 20.38 -11.94
N ASN A 300 -15.09 19.90 -12.48
CA ASN A 300 -16.32 19.64 -11.76
C ASN A 300 -16.52 18.12 -11.61
N LYS A 301 -16.65 17.65 -10.38
CA LYS A 301 -16.88 16.24 -10.06
C LYS A 301 -18.25 15.72 -10.54
N GLU A 302 -19.27 16.56 -10.55
CA GLU A 302 -20.61 16.21 -11.06
C GLU A 302 -20.56 15.89 -12.55
N SER A 303 -19.79 16.69 -13.32
CA SER A 303 -19.55 16.40 -14.73
C SER A 303 -18.83 15.07 -14.94
N PHE A 304 -17.86 14.73 -14.09
CA PHE A 304 -17.19 13.44 -14.13
C PHE A 304 -18.17 12.30 -13.78
N GLU A 305 -18.94 12.46 -12.71
CA GLU A 305 -19.96 11.50 -12.26
C GLU A 305 -20.91 11.13 -13.41
N LYS A 306 -21.48 12.15 -14.06
CA LYS A 306 -22.45 11.98 -15.14
C LYS A 306 -21.86 11.31 -16.38
N ASN A 307 -20.64 11.68 -16.77
CA ASN A 307 -20.09 11.29 -18.08
C ASN A 307 -19.20 10.06 -18.05
N TYR A 308 -18.56 9.76 -16.91
CA TYR A 308 -17.46 8.77 -16.88
C TYR A 308 -17.58 7.69 -15.81
N LEU A 309 -18.21 7.95 -14.66
CA LEU A 309 -18.22 7.01 -13.54
C LEU A 309 -18.84 5.65 -13.91
N ASN A 310 -19.81 5.66 -14.82
CA ASN A 310 -20.52 4.46 -15.28
C ASN A 310 -19.91 3.80 -16.52
N MET A 311 -18.73 4.25 -16.98
CA MET A 311 -18.05 3.59 -18.10
C MET A 311 -17.86 2.10 -17.83
N GLU A 312 -18.28 1.27 -18.77
CA GLU A 312 -18.05 -0.16 -18.73
C GLU A 312 -16.62 -0.49 -19.10
N ILE A 313 -16.05 -1.43 -18.37
CA ILE A 313 -14.72 -1.99 -18.61
C ILE A 313 -14.90 -3.48 -18.82
N THR A 314 -14.62 -3.93 -20.02
CA THR A 314 -14.86 -5.33 -20.42
C THR A 314 -13.61 -6.21 -20.35
N ASP A 315 -12.46 -5.68 -19.89
CA ASP A 315 -11.23 -6.45 -19.77
C ASP A 315 -11.23 -7.33 -18.50
N PRO A 316 -11.36 -8.66 -18.64
CA PRO A 316 -11.37 -9.59 -17.52
C PRO A 316 -10.01 -9.70 -16.79
N GLU A 317 -8.93 -9.21 -17.39
CA GLU A 317 -7.59 -9.23 -16.79
C GLU A 317 -7.35 -8.04 -15.85
N VAL A 318 -8.31 -7.09 -15.77
CA VAL A 318 -8.20 -5.92 -14.91
C VAL A 318 -8.82 -6.19 -13.55
N ASP A 319 -7.97 -6.24 -12.53
CA ASP A 319 -8.42 -6.38 -11.13
C ASP A 319 -9.03 -5.08 -10.57
N ILE A 320 -8.43 -3.92 -10.89
CA ILE A 320 -8.86 -2.61 -10.41
C ILE A 320 -9.46 -1.81 -11.57
N HIS A 321 -10.76 -1.53 -11.50
CA HIS A 321 -11.46 -0.80 -12.56
C HIS A 321 -11.24 0.71 -12.45
N TRP A 322 -11.31 1.26 -11.23
CA TRP A 322 -11.07 2.66 -10.95
C TRP A 322 -10.08 2.82 -9.79
N LEU A 323 -9.13 3.71 -9.99
CA LEU A 323 -8.16 4.10 -8.98
C LEU A 323 -8.16 5.62 -8.83
N PHE A 324 -8.63 6.11 -7.68
CA PHE A 324 -8.63 7.52 -7.35
C PHE A 324 -7.39 7.85 -6.53
N LEU A 325 -6.58 8.75 -7.02
CA LEU A 325 -5.29 9.10 -6.45
C LEU A 325 -5.25 10.55 -5.99
N SER A 326 -4.79 10.76 -4.77
CA SER A 326 -4.45 12.06 -4.21
C SER A 326 -3.00 12.10 -3.72
N ARG A 327 -2.48 13.31 -3.50
CA ARG A 327 -1.13 13.47 -2.92
C ARG A 327 -1.11 13.11 -1.43
N ASN A 328 -2.18 13.40 -0.71
CA ASN A 328 -2.39 13.09 0.71
C ASN A 328 -3.75 12.40 0.91
N ASN A 329 -3.93 11.74 2.07
CA ASN A 329 -5.25 11.28 2.51
C ASN A 329 -6.04 12.45 3.06
N ASP A 330 -6.86 13.09 2.24
CA ASP A 330 -7.61 14.31 2.58
C ASP A 330 -8.64 14.12 3.68
N GLU A 331 -9.03 12.91 4.01
CA GLU A 331 -9.97 12.61 5.11
C GLU A 331 -9.44 12.98 6.51
N LYS A 332 -8.11 13.18 6.68
CA LYS A 332 -7.51 13.55 7.97
C LYS A 332 -7.26 15.04 8.15
N ASP A 333 -7.25 15.80 7.09
CA ASP A 333 -7.06 17.26 7.19
C ASP A 333 -8.41 17.99 7.16
N ARG A 334 -9.23 17.73 8.20
CA ARG A 334 -10.57 18.35 8.39
C ARG A 334 -10.59 19.88 8.33
N ARG A 335 -9.43 20.53 8.32
CA ARG A 335 -9.30 21.98 8.18
C ARG A 335 -9.58 22.49 6.76
N TYR A 336 -9.68 21.57 5.79
CA TYR A 336 -9.87 21.89 4.37
C TYR A 336 -11.02 21.12 3.71
N SER A 337 -11.90 20.51 4.50
CA SER A 337 -13.11 19.86 4.02
C SER A 337 -14.17 20.91 3.68
N ASN A 338 -14.01 21.58 2.56
CA ASN A 338 -15.20 22.04 1.85
C ASN A 338 -15.96 20.79 1.39
N GLU A 339 -17.23 20.70 1.72
CA GLU A 339 -18.14 19.57 1.55
C GLU A 339 -18.18 18.94 0.15
N ASN A 340 -17.56 19.57 -0.83
CA ASN A 340 -17.54 19.15 -2.24
C ASN A 340 -16.34 18.27 -2.65
N TYR A 341 -15.46 17.86 -1.72
CA TYR A 341 -14.18 17.19 -2.07
C TYR A 341 -14.13 15.70 -1.83
N ASN A 342 -15.22 15.09 -1.38
CA ASN A 342 -15.18 13.68 -0.96
C ASN A 342 -15.62 12.74 -2.09
N TRP A 343 -14.66 12.05 -2.73
CA TRP A 343 -14.98 10.99 -3.70
C TRP A 343 -15.84 9.88 -3.10
N SER A 344 -15.68 9.59 -1.82
CA SER A 344 -16.48 8.59 -1.12
C SER A 344 -17.97 8.93 -1.11
N GLN A 345 -18.34 10.22 -0.98
CA GLN A 345 -19.74 10.65 -1.05
C GLN A 345 -20.33 10.46 -2.45
N ILE A 346 -19.57 10.77 -3.50
CA ILE A 346 -20.00 10.56 -4.88
C ILE A 346 -20.21 9.08 -5.16
N LEU A 347 -19.30 8.24 -4.71
CA LEU A 347 -19.42 6.80 -4.88
C LEU A 347 -20.61 6.24 -4.09
N ALA A 348 -20.83 6.70 -2.86
CA ALA A 348 -22.01 6.33 -2.05
C ALA A 348 -23.33 6.75 -2.71
N LYS A 349 -23.42 7.98 -3.20
CA LYS A 349 -24.59 8.50 -3.91
C LYS A 349 -24.93 7.66 -5.14
N ASN A 350 -23.94 7.08 -5.80
CA ASN A 350 -24.10 6.20 -6.96
C ASN A 350 -24.21 4.71 -6.59
N ASN A 351 -24.40 4.39 -5.33
CA ASN A 351 -24.51 3.01 -4.81
C ASN A 351 -23.32 2.13 -5.21
N LEU A 352 -22.12 2.71 -5.30
CA LEU A 352 -20.89 2.00 -5.61
C LEU A 352 -20.13 1.65 -4.33
N THR A 353 -19.48 0.49 -4.33
CA THR A 353 -18.56 0.09 -3.28
C THR A 353 -17.13 0.50 -3.63
N TRP A 354 -16.30 0.80 -2.63
CA TRP A 354 -14.87 1.10 -2.81
C TRP A 354 -14.05 0.58 -1.66
N GLU A 355 -12.76 0.50 -1.86
CA GLU A 355 -11.77 0.17 -0.85
C GLU A 355 -10.84 1.36 -0.65
N ILE A 356 -10.41 1.60 0.58
CA ILE A 356 -9.39 2.60 0.89
C ILE A 356 -8.10 1.87 1.19
N ILE A 357 -7.01 2.28 0.55
CA ILE A 357 -5.67 1.80 0.91
C ILE A 357 -5.21 2.57 2.13
N GLU A 358 -5.35 1.95 3.30
CA GLU A 358 -4.88 2.52 4.55
C GLU A 358 -3.37 2.27 4.73
N LYS A 359 -2.68 3.28 5.26
CA LYS A 359 -1.42 3.01 5.95
C LYS A 359 -1.80 2.29 7.25
N PRO A 360 -1.21 1.13 7.56
CA PRO A 360 -1.41 0.54 8.87
C PRO A 360 -1.05 1.58 9.94
N ASN A 361 -2.00 1.87 10.82
CA ASN A 361 -1.81 2.79 11.92
C ASN A 361 -0.58 2.34 12.71
N GLY A 362 0.52 3.08 12.60
CA GLY A 362 1.76 3.11 13.40
C GLY A 362 2.36 1.83 13.99
N VAL A 363 1.60 0.77 14.07
CA VAL A 363 1.92 -0.44 14.86
C VAL A 363 2.62 -1.52 14.03
N ASN A 364 2.46 -1.52 12.71
CA ASN A 364 3.06 -2.57 11.88
C ASN A 364 3.69 -2.00 10.60
N ARG A 365 4.96 -1.64 10.63
CA ARG A 365 5.74 -1.32 9.42
C ARG A 365 5.91 -2.51 8.46
N GLY A 366 5.51 -3.67 8.87
CA GLY A 366 5.49 -4.88 8.06
C GLY A 366 4.08 -5.38 7.72
N ALA A 367 3.02 -4.69 8.19
CA ALA A 367 1.67 -5.04 7.79
C ALA A 367 1.47 -4.74 6.30
N GLU A 368 0.82 -5.66 5.65
CA GLU A 368 0.35 -5.52 4.29
C GLU A 368 -0.47 -4.24 4.16
N ARG A 369 -0.40 -3.60 2.98
CA ARG A 369 -1.38 -2.59 2.63
C ARG A 369 -2.75 -3.27 2.75
N SER A 370 -3.46 -2.99 3.83
CA SER A 370 -4.84 -3.43 3.95
C SER A 370 -5.68 -2.48 3.12
N THR A 371 -6.46 -3.02 2.22
CA THR A 371 -7.60 -2.29 1.69
C THR A 371 -8.71 -2.42 2.72
N THR A 372 -9.24 -1.28 3.15
CA THR A 372 -10.41 -1.26 4.02
C THR A 372 -11.62 -0.95 3.16
N PRO A 373 -12.55 -1.89 2.97
CA PRO A 373 -13.80 -1.62 2.27
C PRO A 373 -14.58 -0.52 2.99
N ASN A 374 -15.27 0.33 2.23
CA ASN A 374 -16.20 1.32 2.78
C ASN A 374 -17.40 0.64 3.44
N VAL A 375 -17.90 -0.39 2.78
CA VAL A 375 -18.78 -1.38 3.37
C VAL A 375 -17.90 -2.55 3.75
N PRO A 376 -17.84 -2.92 5.04
CA PRO A 376 -17.14 -4.12 5.43
C PRO A 376 -17.70 -5.30 4.65
N ILE A 377 -16.84 -6.01 3.92
CA ILE A 377 -17.26 -7.20 3.12
C ILE A 377 -17.97 -8.22 4.02
N ASP A 378 -17.54 -8.31 5.28
CA ASP A 378 -18.18 -9.14 6.30
C ASP A 378 -19.65 -8.75 6.52
N GLN A 379 -20.00 -7.46 6.51
CA GLN A 379 -21.40 -7.01 6.65
C GLN A 379 -22.26 -7.43 5.46
N LEU A 380 -21.76 -7.29 4.23
CA LEU A 380 -22.45 -7.79 3.04
C LEU A 380 -22.58 -9.32 3.07
N GLN A 381 -21.56 -10.02 3.54
CA GLN A 381 -21.61 -11.47 3.72
C GLN A 381 -22.65 -11.89 4.78
N HIS A 382 -22.85 -11.10 5.83
CA HIS A 382 -23.92 -11.36 6.81
C HIS A 382 -25.30 -11.20 6.19
N ILE A 383 -25.54 -10.16 5.39
CA ILE A 383 -26.79 -9.93 4.67
C ILE A 383 -27.03 -11.08 3.67
N GLU A 384 -26.03 -11.47 2.91
CA GLU A 384 -26.11 -12.60 1.98
C GLU A 384 -26.44 -13.91 2.70
N THR A 385 -25.76 -14.16 3.83
CA THR A 385 -26.02 -15.36 4.65
C THR A 385 -27.46 -15.40 5.15
N TRP A 386 -27.98 -14.24 5.60
CA TRP A 386 -29.39 -14.18 5.99
C TRP A 386 -30.34 -14.47 4.82
N THR A 387 -30.11 -13.87 3.67
CA THR A 387 -30.91 -14.11 2.46
C THR A 387 -30.89 -15.58 2.02
N MET A 388 -29.74 -16.25 2.11
CA MET A 388 -29.60 -17.67 1.82
C MET A 388 -30.40 -18.53 2.82
N LEU A 389 -30.33 -18.19 4.12
CA LEU A 389 -31.12 -18.87 5.16
C LEU A 389 -32.64 -18.73 4.93
N GLN A 390 -33.09 -17.54 4.50
CA GLN A 390 -34.49 -17.30 4.13
C GLN A 390 -34.93 -18.15 2.95
N LYS A 391 -34.05 -18.46 2.00
CA LYS A 391 -34.30 -19.36 0.87
C LYS A 391 -34.23 -20.84 1.24
N GLY A 392 -33.88 -21.17 2.47
CA GLY A 392 -33.76 -22.54 2.94
C GLY A 392 -32.41 -23.20 2.64
N ASP A 393 -31.41 -22.41 2.15
CA ASP A 393 -30.08 -22.92 1.81
C ASP A 393 -29.34 -23.44 3.05
N ARG A 394 -28.45 -24.41 2.81
CA ARG A 394 -27.54 -24.92 3.84
C ARG A 394 -26.18 -24.20 3.73
N ILE A 395 -25.70 -23.64 4.83
CA ILE A 395 -24.56 -22.80 4.91
C ILE A 395 -23.46 -23.43 5.78
N LEU A 396 -22.20 -23.33 5.36
CA LEU A 396 -21.06 -23.83 6.13
C LEU A 396 -20.98 -23.18 7.52
N GLY A 397 -20.68 -23.99 8.53
CA GLY A 397 -20.65 -23.57 9.93
C GLY A 397 -19.70 -22.42 10.23
N GLU A 398 -18.57 -22.30 9.49
CA GLU A 398 -17.67 -21.14 9.62
C GLU A 398 -18.37 -19.82 9.23
N LYS A 399 -19.16 -19.82 8.17
CA LYS A 399 -19.97 -18.65 7.76
C LYS A 399 -21.08 -18.35 8.77
N ILE A 400 -21.71 -19.38 9.33
CA ILE A 400 -22.71 -19.23 10.40
C ILE A 400 -22.08 -18.61 11.66
N LYS A 401 -20.88 -19.03 12.05
CA LYS A 401 -20.15 -18.45 13.18
C LYS A 401 -19.90 -16.95 13.01
N GLU A 402 -19.49 -16.53 11.83
CA GLU A 402 -19.32 -15.12 11.51
C GLU A 402 -20.66 -14.38 11.48
N PHE A 403 -21.68 -14.95 10.83
CA PHE A 403 -23.02 -14.39 10.72
C PHE A 403 -23.67 -14.10 12.08
N ILE A 404 -23.46 -14.94 13.09
CA ILE A 404 -24.02 -14.77 14.44
C ILE A 404 -23.45 -13.53 15.17
N LYS A 405 -22.23 -13.09 14.83
CA LYS A 405 -21.56 -11.99 15.56
C LYS A 405 -22.36 -10.68 15.61
N PRO A 406 -22.89 -10.15 14.52
CA PRO A 406 -23.66 -8.90 14.51
C PRO A 406 -25.10 -9.04 15.01
N ILE A 407 -25.59 -10.27 15.29
CA ILE A 407 -26.96 -10.48 15.74
C ILE A 407 -27.11 -10.13 17.22
N PRO A 408 -28.14 -9.37 17.64
CA PRO A 408 -28.39 -9.08 19.05
C PRO A 408 -28.58 -10.33 19.88
N ALA A 409 -28.03 -10.33 21.11
CA ALA A 409 -28.18 -11.47 22.03
C ALA A 409 -29.63 -11.74 22.45
N SER A 410 -30.51 -10.76 22.32
CA SER A 410 -31.96 -10.88 22.57
C SER A 410 -32.69 -11.83 21.62
N LEU A 411 -32.10 -12.07 20.42
CA LEU A 411 -32.63 -13.00 19.44
C LEU A 411 -32.17 -14.46 19.66
N PHE A 412 -31.59 -14.75 20.83
CA PHE A 412 -31.22 -16.10 21.24
C PHE A 412 -31.84 -16.42 22.59
N ARG A 413 -32.48 -17.59 22.72
CA ARG A 413 -33.06 -18.05 23.99
C ARG A 413 -31.95 -18.15 25.04
N ASP A 414 -32.26 -17.69 26.26
CA ASP A 414 -31.36 -17.67 27.41
C ASP A 414 -30.05 -16.91 27.18
N ARG A 415 -29.99 -15.98 26.23
CA ARG A 415 -28.81 -15.17 25.86
C ARG A 415 -27.56 -16.01 25.55
N LYS A 416 -27.75 -17.23 25.03
CA LYS A 416 -26.65 -18.19 24.75
C LYS A 416 -25.72 -17.80 23.61
N LYS A 417 -25.89 -16.61 22.96
CA LYS A 417 -25.05 -16.14 21.88
C LYS A 417 -23.55 -16.24 22.20
N ASN A 418 -23.12 -15.79 23.39
CA ASN A 418 -21.71 -15.76 23.77
C ASN A 418 -21.10 -17.15 23.95
N SER A 419 -21.87 -18.14 24.33
CA SER A 419 -21.42 -19.52 24.40
C SER A 419 -21.23 -20.12 23.01
N LEU A 420 -22.08 -19.78 22.05
CA LEU A 420 -21.96 -20.21 20.65
C LEU A 420 -20.74 -19.64 19.95
N ILE A 421 -20.41 -18.36 20.19
CA ILE A 421 -19.22 -17.72 19.60
C ILE A 421 -17.93 -18.30 20.19
N LYS A 422 -17.93 -18.68 21.49
CA LYS A 422 -16.76 -19.21 22.20
C LYS A 422 -16.53 -20.70 21.97
N THR A 423 -17.55 -21.47 21.60
CA THR A 423 -17.40 -22.91 21.37
C THR A 423 -16.72 -23.13 20.02
N ASP A 424 -15.44 -23.44 20.06
CA ASP A 424 -14.65 -24.00 18.95
C ASP A 424 -15.03 -25.47 18.68
N SER A 425 -16.33 -25.78 18.67
CA SER A 425 -16.77 -27.13 18.42
C SER A 425 -16.48 -27.50 16.96
N ILE A 426 -15.85 -28.65 16.75
CA ILE A 426 -15.57 -29.25 15.44
C ILE A 426 -16.83 -29.29 14.59
N ILE A 427 -18.00 -29.42 15.22
CA ILE A 427 -19.31 -29.43 14.59
C ILE A 427 -19.61 -28.16 13.81
N LEU A 428 -19.29 -26.97 14.37
CA LEU A 428 -19.46 -25.69 13.65
C LEU A 428 -18.45 -25.48 12.50
N LYS A 429 -17.28 -26.12 12.56
CA LYS A 429 -16.26 -25.96 11.50
C LYS A 429 -16.58 -26.79 10.25
N THR A 430 -17.16 -27.96 10.39
CA THR A 430 -17.35 -28.95 9.30
C THR A 430 -18.80 -29.16 8.88
N GLY A 431 -19.77 -28.71 9.66
CA GLY A 431 -21.19 -28.89 9.38
C GLY A 431 -21.77 -27.87 8.40
N GLN A 432 -22.90 -28.21 7.81
CA GLN A 432 -23.75 -27.29 7.06
C GLN A 432 -25.09 -27.14 7.79
N TYR A 433 -25.60 -25.91 7.89
CA TYR A 433 -26.74 -25.55 8.69
C TYR A 433 -27.73 -24.70 7.89
N ASN A 434 -29.03 -24.99 8.05
CA ASN A 434 -30.12 -24.15 7.57
C ASN A 434 -30.78 -23.40 8.74
N TYR A 435 -31.81 -22.60 8.46
CA TYR A 435 -32.53 -21.86 9.49
C TYR A 435 -33.14 -22.75 10.57
N GLY A 436 -33.71 -23.91 10.21
CA GLY A 436 -34.26 -24.89 11.16
C GLY A 436 -33.21 -25.44 12.12
N ASP A 437 -32.00 -25.68 11.63
CA ASP A 437 -30.87 -26.07 12.47
C ASP A 437 -30.46 -24.95 13.43
N LEU A 438 -30.48 -23.67 12.97
CA LEU A 438 -30.19 -22.52 13.84
C LEU A 438 -31.24 -22.41 14.96
N LYS A 439 -32.49 -22.56 14.65
CA LYS A 439 -33.57 -22.53 15.63
C LYS A 439 -33.48 -23.67 16.65
N SER A 440 -33.28 -24.90 16.21
CA SER A 440 -33.32 -26.10 17.07
C SER A 440 -32.01 -26.31 17.84
N LYS A 441 -30.86 -26.16 17.17
CA LYS A 441 -29.53 -26.46 17.76
C LYS A 441 -28.90 -25.28 18.44
N PHE A 442 -29.16 -24.06 17.91
CA PHE A 442 -28.50 -22.82 18.38
C PHE A 442 -29.45 -21.84 19.07
N TYR A 443 -30.72 -22.25 19.30
CA TYR A 443 -31.70 -21.45 20.03
C TYR A 443 -31.93 -20.05 19.42
N PHE A 444 -31.85 -19.95 18.10
CA PHE A 444 -32.05 -18.71 17.37
C PHE A 444 -33.54 -18.46 17.16
N GLU A 445 -34.08 -17.34 17.65
CA GLU A 445 -35.51 -17.04 17.70
C GLU A 445 -35.95 -15.92 16.74
N ALA A 446 -35.10 -15.46 15.85
CA ALA A 446 -35.48 -14.45 14.86
C ALA A 446 -36.59 -14.95 13.95
N ASN A 447 -37.46 -14.05 13.49
CA ASN A 447 -38.45 -14.38 12.47
C ASN A 447 -37.74 -14.55 11.11
N ILE A 448 -37.92 -15.70 10.46
CA ILE A 448 -37.32 -16.00 9.15
C ILE A 448 -37.71 -14.98 8.07
N ASN A 449 -38.90 -14.39 8.17
CA ASN A 449 -39.42 -13.44 7.20
C ASN A 449 -39.01 -11.98 7.52
N ALA A 450 -38.30 -11.74 8.62
CA ALA A 450 -37.87 -10.40 8.97
C ALA A 450 -36.77 -9.89 7.99
N PRO A 451 -36.81 -8.62 7.62
CA PRO A 451 -35.74 -8.02 6.82
C PRO A 451 -34.42 -8.05 7.60
N TRP A 452 -33.30 -8.08 6.87
CA TRP A 452 -31.98 -8.27 7.48
C TRP A 452 -31.60 -7.12 8.45
N ASP A 453 -32.05 -5.89 8.19
CA ASP A 453 -31.77 -4.72 9.03
C ASP A 453 -32.48 -4.74 10.40
N GLU A 454 -33.49 -5.58 10.57
CA GLU A 454 -34.09 -5.88 11.87
C GLU A 454 -33.32 -6.96 12.66
N ILE A 455 -32.62 -7.85 11.95
CA ILE A 455 -31.89 -8.97 12.54
C ILE A 455 -30.42 -8.63 12.82
N LEU A 456 -29.80 -7.88 11.92
CA LEU A 456 -28.36 -7.58 11.97
C LEU A 456 -28.11 -6.15 12.51
N THR A 457 -27.29 -6.04 13.54
CA THR A 457 -26.81 -4.74 14.02
C THR A 457 -25.52 -4.38 13.27
N LEU A 458 -25.69 -3.80 12.08
CA LEU A 458 -24.59 -3.37 11.23
C LEU A 458 -24.27 -1.88 11.48
N LYS A 459 -23.00 -1.56 11.67
CA LYS A 459 -22.56 -0.19 11.97
C LYS A 459 -21.51 0.29 10.96
N PRO A 460 -21.55 1.56 10.53
CA PRO A 460 -20.47 2.13 9.74
C PRO A 460 -19.17 2.11 10.56
N ARG A 461 -18.04 1.85 9.91
CA ARG A 461 -16.73 1.77 10.60
C ARG A 461 -16.30 3.07 11.28
N ASN A 462 -16.70 4.22 10.74
CA ASN A 462 -16.31 5.56 11.20
C ASN A 462 -17.50 6.51 11.37
N GLY A 463 -18.70 6.00 11.68
CA GLY A 463 -19.93 6.79 11.74
C GLY A 463 -20.38 7.15 13.15
N THR A 464 -20.93 8.36 13.31
CA THR A 464 -21.76 8.76 14.45
C THR A 464 -23.15 8.14 14.30
N GLU A 465 -23.93 8.10 15.37
CA GLU A 465 -25.32 7.58 15.34
C GLU A 465 -26.22 8.31 14.33
N GLU A 466 -25.92 9.59 14.02
CA GLU A 466 -26.65 10.37 13.00
C GLU A 466 -26.54 9.78 11.59
N ASN A 467 -25.42 9.16 11.24
CA ASN A 467 -25.19 8.58 9.92
C ASN A 467 -25.69 7.14 9.76
N TYR A 468 -26.32 6.59 10.80
CA TYR A 468 -26.73 5.17 10.80
C TYR A 468 -27.86 4.89 9.80
N LYS A 469 -28.88 5.75 9.73
CA LYS A 469 -30.02 5.60 8.80
C LYS A 469 -29.56 5.65 7.32
N ASP A 470 -28.71 6.62 7.02
CA ASP A 470 -28.17 6.78 5.66
C ASP A 470 -27.30 5.58 5.27
N TYR A 471 -26.55 5.04 6.23
CA TYR A 471 -25.73 3.86 6.01
C TYR A 471 -26.56 2.60 5.75
N ILE A 472 -27.64 2.38 6.51
CA ILE A 472 -28.57 1.25 6.27
C ILE A 472 -29.26 1.40 4.92
N GLN A 473 -29.72 2.61 4.57
CA GLN A 473 -30.30 2.85 3.25
C GLN A 473 -29.31 2.60 2.11
N TYR A 474 -28.07 3.00 2.28
CA TYR A 474 -26.99 2.70 1.35
C TYR A 474 -26.75 1.18 1.19
N LEU A 475 -26.74 0.42 2.30
CA LEU A 475 -26.63 -1.04 2.25
C LEU A 475 -27.82 -1.68 1.53
N LYS A 476 -29.06 -1.21 1.78
CA LYS A 476 -30.26 -1.67 1.07
C LYS A 476 -30.12 -1.47 -0.42
N ASN A 477 -29.75 -0.27 -0.85
CA ASN A 477 -29.56 0.06 -2.26
C ASN A 477 -28.51 -0.83 -2.94
N ILE A 478 -27.40 -1.12 -2.26
CA ILE A 478 -26.34 -2.00 -2.79
C ILE A 478 -26.86 -3.44 -2.95
N VAL A 479 -27.58 -3.96 -1.95
CA VAL A 479 -28.08 -5.32 -1.95
C VAL A 479 -29.17 -5.51 -3.00
N GLU A 480 -30.12 -4.58 -3.09
CA GLU A 480 -31.23 -4.60 -4.05
C GLU A 480 -30.76 -4.52 -5.50
N ASN A 481 -29.78 -3.66 -5.77
CA ASN A 481 -29.23 -3.52 -7.11
C ASN A 481 -28.23 -4.63 -7.50
N GLY A 482 -27.89 -5.54 -6.59
CA GLY A 482 -26.93 -6.62 -6.84
C GLY A 482 -25.49 -6.15 -7.15
N ASN A 483 -25.22 -4.87 -7.02
CA ASN A 483 -23.98 -4.21 -7.45
C ASN A 483 -22.73 -4.70 -6.70
N TYR A 484 -22.87 -5.34 -5.55
CA TYR A 484 -21.72 -5.85 -4.79
C TYR A 484 -21.15 -7.17 -5.35
N LYS A 485 -21.94 -7.97 -6.09
CA LYS A 485 -21.49 -9.25 -6.70
C LYS A 485 -20.73 -9.06 -8.01
N ASN A 486 -21.09 -8.00 -8.76
CA ASN A 486 -20.50 -7.66 -10.06
C ASN A 486 -19.85 -6.28 -10.05
N SER A 487 -19.60 -5.71 -8.88
CA SER A 487 -19.15 -4.32 -8.76
C SER A 487 -17.72 -4.15 -9.29
N LYS A 488 -17.55 -3.11 -10.07
CA LYS A 488 -16.25 -2.58 -10.46
C LYS A 488 -15.42 -2.40 -9.20
N ARG A 489 -14.25 -3.01 -9.10
CA ARG A 489 -13.36 -2.78 -7.97
C ARG A 489 -12.80 -1.37 -8.04
N ILE A 490 -13.16 -0.54 -7.07
CA ILE A 490 -12.78 0.87 -6.97
C ILE A 490 -11.86 1.04 -5.77
N LEU A 491 -10.70 1.68 -5.99
CA LEU A 491 -9.75 1.98 -4.92
C LEU A 491 -9.55 3.48 -4.75
N LEU A 492 -9.56 3.94 -3.51
CA LEU A 492 -9.11 5.27 -3.12
C LEU A 492 -7.74 5.15 -2.46
N SER A 493 -6.76 5.95 -2.90
CA SER A 493 -5.39 5.86 -2.39
C SER A 493 -4.62 7.17 -2.51
N THR A 494 -3.56 7.30 -1.75
CA THR A 494 -2.50 8.24 -2.10
C THR A 494 -1.66 7.69 -3.25
N ILE A 495 -0.98 8.57 -4.00
CA ILE A 495 -0.05 8.16 -5.05
C ILE A 495 1.03 7.22 -4.50
N HIS A 496 1.57 7.50 -3.30
CA HIS A 496 2.53 6.63 -2.62
C HIS A 496 1.92 5.26 -2.24
N GLY A 497 0.66 5.26 -1.82
CA GLY A 497 -0.09 4.05 -1.51
C GLY A 497 -0.32 3.17 -2.74
N ALA A 498 -0.52 3.76 -3.88
CA ALA A 498 -0.80 3.08 -5.14
C ALA A 498 0.45 2.59 -5.89
N LYS A 499 1.67 2.89 -5.43
CA LYS A 499 2.88 2.38 -6.10
C LYS A 499 2.86 0.85 -6.19
N GLY A 500 3.10 0.32 -7.38
CA GLY A 500 3.01 -1.12 -7.67
C GLY A 500 1.61 -1.61 -8.04
N LEU A 501 0.57 -0.78 -7.94
CA LEU A 501 -0.76 -1.08 -8.45
C LEU A 501 -0.93 -0.59 -9.88
N GLU A 502 -1.96 -1.09 -10.54
CA GLU A 502 -2.42 -0.64 -11.85
C GLU A 502 -3.94 -0.78 -11.93
N SER A 503 -4.58 0.09 -12.69
CA SER A 503 -6.02 0.10 -12.87
C SER A 503 -6.38 0.31 -14.33
N ALA A 504 -7.60 -0.03 -14.71
CA ALA A 504 -8.12 0.33 -16.03
C ALA A 504 -8.14 1.86 -16.19
N ASN A 505 -8.81 2.54 -15.28
CA ASN A 505 -8.95 4.00 -15.28
C ASN A 505 -8.34 4.57 -13.99
N THR A 506 -7.58 5.64 -14.12
CA THR A 506 -7.02 6.38 -12.97
C THR A 506 -7.56 7.80 -12.97
N VAL A 507 -8.11 8.22 -11.84
CA VAL A 507 -8.42 9.62 -11.55
C VAL A 507 -7.29 10.17 -10.69
N LEU A 508 -6.53 11.11 -11.22
CA LEU A 508 -5.43 11.77 -10.53
C LEU A 508 -5.86 13.17 -10.09
N ASN A 509 -5.93 13.40 -8.79
CA ASN A 509 -6.10 14.73 -8.24
C ASN A 509 -4.81 15.53 -8.45
N CYS A 510 -4.90 16.58 -9.26
CA CYS A 510 -3.79 17.46 -9.61
C CYS A 510 -3.58 18.59 -8.60
N ASP A 511 -4.37 18.63 -7.53
CA ASP A 511 -4.17 19.59 -6.45
C ASP A 511 -2.94 19.22 -5.62
N TRP A 512 -2.20 20.28 -5.26
CA TRP A 512 -1.01 20.14 -4.43
C TRP A 512 -1.30 20.65 -3.02
N PRO A 513 -1.35 19.77 -2.03
CA PRO A 513 -1.38 20.22 -0.65
C PRO A 513 -0.19 21.12 -0.33
N ARG A 514 -0.35 22.04 0.61
CA ARG A 514 0.65 23.05 0.97
C ARG A 514 2.07 22.50 1.13
N LEU A 515 2.23 21.46 1.95
CA LEU A 515 3.56 20.90 2.23
C LEU A 515 4.28 20.31 1.00
N PRO A 516 3.63 19.47 0.16
CA PRO A 516 4.23 19.02 -1.10
C PRO A 516 4.58 20.16 -2.05
N TYR A 517 3.76 21.21 -2.13
CA TYR A 517 4.06 22.36 -2.96
C TYR A 517 5.25 23.16 -2.44
N GLU A 518 5.30 23.43 -1.14
CA GLU A 518 6.47 24.06 -0.51
C GLU A 518 7.72 23.21 -0.71
N THR A 519 7.62 21.87 -0.64
CA THR A 519 8.70 20.93 -0.92
C THR A 519 9.18 21.07 -2.36
N TYR A 520 8.28 21.10 -3.33
CA TYR A 520 8.59 21.32 -4.74
C TYR A 520 9.33 22.64 -4.98
N CYS A 521 8.98 23.70 -4.24
CA CYS A 521 9.60 25.03 -4.39
C CYS A 521 10.95 25.19 -3.69
N ARG A 522 11.33 24.31 -2.74
CA ARG A 522 12.52 24.47 -1.89
C ARG A 522 13.84 24.27 -2.59
N GLY A 523 13.90 23.42 -3.57
CA GLY A 523 15.13 23.15 -4.28
C GLY A 523 15.07 21.97 -5.24
N LYS A 524 16.14 21.79 -6.00
CA LYS A 524 16.20 20.80 -7.09
C LYS A 524 15.84 19.38 -6.64
N LYS A 525 16.42 18.90 -5.53
CA LYS A 525 16.20 17.52 -5.05
C LYS A 525 14.74 17.25 -4.63
N ASP A 526 14.13 18.20 -3.95
CA ASP A 526 12.77 18.08 -3.44
C ASP A 526 11.77 18.19 -4.58
N ARG A 527 12.05 19.08 -5.54
CA ARG A 527 11.31 19.17 -6.79
C ARG A 527 11.34 17.86 -7.57
N ASP A 528 12.50 17.26 -7.72
CA ASP A 528 12.68 16.03 -8.49
C ASP A 528 11.93 14.85 -7.84
N GLU A 529 11.79 14.83 -6.50
CA GLU A 529 10.97 13.84 -5.80
C GLU A 529 9.47 14.00 -6.13
N GLU A 530 8.94 15.22 -6.07
CA GLU A 530 7.55 15.48 -6.40
C GLU A 530 7.23 15.18 -7.88
N LEU A 531 8.16 15.44 -8.79
CA LEU A 531 8.03 15.06 -10.20
C LEU A 531 7.90 13.54 -10.36
N ARG A 532 8.70 12.75 -9.63
CA ARG A 532 8.58 11.29 -9.61
C ARG A 532 7.25 10.83 -9.02
N VAL A 533 6.73 11.52 -8.01
CA VAL A 533 5.41 11.20 -7.44
C VAL A 533 4.32 11.35 -8.49
N PHE A 534 4.30 12.46 -9.23
CA PHE A 534 3.32 12.65 -10.30
C PHE A 534 3.52 11.69 -11.48
N TYR A 535 4.76 11.40 -11.84
CA TYR A 535 5.08 10.36 -12.82
C TYR A 535 4.50 9.01 -12.41
N VAL A 536 4.65 8.62 -11.13
CA VAL A 536 4.03 7.40 -10.61
C VAL A 536 2.52 7.47 -10.72
N GLY A 537 1.88 8.59 -10.35
CA GLY A 537 0.43 8.75 -10.44
C GLY A 537 -0.10 8.57 -11.86
N VAL A 538 0.49 9.26 -12.83
CA VAL A 538 0.13 9.18 -14.25
C VAL A 538 0.29 7.76 -14.80
N THR A 539 1.31 7.04 -14.36
CA THR A 539 1.65 5.72 -14.88
C THR A 539 0.90 4.55 -14.21
N ARG A 540 -0.14 4.82 -13.40
CA ARG A 540 -0.96 3.75 -12.77
C ARG A 540 -2.07 3.22 -13.66
N THR A 541 -2.46 3.95 -14.69
CA THR A 541 -3.54 3.57 -15.59
C THR A 541 -3.10 2.64 -16.72
N LYS A 542 -4.02 1.78 -17.16
CA LYS A 542 -3.87 0.99 -18.40
C LYS A 542 -4.57 1.67 -19.58
N TYR A 543 -5.77 2.21 -19.35
CA TYR A 543 -6.62 2.72 -20.42
C TYR A 543 -6.76 4.23 -20.37
N ASN A 544 -7.44 4.79 -19.39
CA ASN A 544 -7.77 6.21 -19.38
C ASN A 544 -7.23 6.92 -18.15
N LEU A 545 -6.72 8.12 -18.36
CA LEU A 545 -6.25 9.01 -17.32
C LEU A 545 -7.18 10.21 -17.20
N PHE A 546 -7.74 10.41 -16.02
CA PHE A 546 -8.59 11.53 -15.69
C PHE A 546 -7.83 12.47 -14.76
N LEU A 547 -7.59 13.69 -15.21
CA LEU A 547 -6.88 14.72 -14.46
C LEU A 547 -7.92 15.65 -13.82
N TYR A 548 -8.11 15.49 -12.52
CA TYR A 548 -8.97 16.35 -11.74
C TYR A 548 -8.23 17.61 -11.32
N GLN A 549 -8.71 18.77 -11.78
CA GLN A 549 -8.19 20.08 -11.47
C GLN A 549 -9.28 20.88 -10.77
N PRO A 550 -9.31 20.91 -9.43
CA PRO A 550 -10.31 21.67 -8.71
C PRO A 550 -10.17 23.18 -9.01
N ASP A 551 -11.30 23.86 -9.10
CA ASP A 551 -11.33 25.32 -9.33
C ASP A 551 -10.81 26.11 -8.13
N PHE A 552 -10.89 25.53 -6.93
CA PHE A 552 -10.33 26.07 -5.71
C PHE A 552 -8.93 25.50 -5.47
N THR A 553 -7.95 26.23 -5.94
CA THR A 553 -6.62 26.13 -5.35
C THR A 553 -6.70 26.63 -3.92
N PHE A 554 -5.94 26.01 -3.01
CA PHE A 554 -5.80 26.43 -1.61
C PHE A 554 -5.88 27.94 -1.49
N GLY A 555 -7.03 28.39 -0.97
CA GLY A 555 -7.35 29.79 -0.86
C GLY A 555 -6.22 30.56 -0.20
N GLU A 556 -6.01 31.76 -0.68
CA GLU A 556 -5.24 32.84 -0.06
C GLU A 556 -3.72 32.71 0.03
N TYR A 557 -3.05 31.73 -0.60
CA TYR A 557 -1.63 31.91 -0.85
C TYR A 557 -1.44 32.91 -1.99
N LYS A 558 -1.38 34.19 -1.63
CA LYS A 558 -1.15 35.32 -2.53
C LYS A 558 0.02 34.99 -3.48
N GLY A 559 -0.29 34.81 -4.76
CA GLY A 559 0.66 34.72 -5.85
C GLY A 559 0.93 33.35 -6.46
N MET A 560 0.33 32.27 -5.99
CA MET A 560 0.60 30.92 -6.51
C MET A 560 -0.51 30.44 -7.43
N LYS A 561 -0.31 30.55 -8.75
CA LYS A 561 -1.20 29.94 -9.72
C LYS A 561 -0.79 28.47 -9.91
N HIS A 562 -1.48 27.53 -9.24
CA HIS A 562 -1.30 26.08 -9.39
C HIS A 562 -1.38 25.60 -10.85
N ASN A 563 -2.09 26.31 -11.71
CA ASN A 563 -2.15 26.06 -13.13
C ASN A 563 -0.78 26.12 -13.85
N ASN A 564 0.25 26.73 -13.26
CA ASN A 564 1.54 26.88 -13.94
C ASN A 564 2.31 25.57 -14.12
N PHE A 565 2.23 24.61 -13.18
CA PHE A 565 2.91 23.31 -13.32
C PHE A 565 2.31 22.50 -14.47
N TRP A 566 0.99 22.26 -14.44
CA TRP A 566 0.30 21.49 -15.47
C TRP A 566 0.28 22.21 -16.81
N ASN A 567 0.15 23.53 -16.83
CA ASN A 567 0.25 24.33 -18.06
C ASN A 567 1.65 24.24 -18.67
N LYS A 568 2.71 24.28 -17.85
CA LYS A 568 4.08 24.12 -18.34
C LYS A 568 4.33 22.71 -18.91
N ILE A 569 3.81 21.68 -18.29
CA ILE A 569 3.91 20.29 -18.80
C ILE A 569 3.18 20.14 -20.13
N ARG A 570 2.09 20.86 -20.33
CA ARG A 570 1.28 20.83 -21.56
C ARG A 570 1.82 21.72 -22.66
N GLY A 571 2.79 22.58 -22.39
CA GLY A 571 3.25 23.59 -23.35
C GLY A 571 2.26 24.72 -23.56
N ARG A 572 1.42 25.04 -22.58
CA ARG A 572 0.48 26.17 -22.53
C ARG A 572 1.00 27.30 -21.66
#